data_5f95097bc857f331ac737485124ff113
#
_entry.id   5f95097bc857f331ac737485124ff113
#
_cell.length_a   1.000
_cell.length_b   1.000
_cell.length_c   1.000
_cell.angle_alpha   90.00
_cell.angle_beta   90.00
_cell.angle_gamma   90.00
#
_symmetry.space_group_name_H-M   'P 1'
#
loop_
_entity.id
_entity.type
_entity.pdbx_description
1 polymer ?
#
loop_
_entity_poly.entity_id
_entity_poly.type
_entity_poly.pdbx_seq_one_letter_code
_entity_poly.pdbx_strand_id
1 'polypeptide(L)'
;MAFISTGYNPAKPMENRITDIGPKDHNEFYPPVIKKNKGKWSHHEILEPGVLVHVADSGDEVYTVRCGGARLMSTTHINEMCDIADKHCDGHIRFTTRNNIEFMVDSKDKLEPLKNDLASRKFDGGSFKFPIGGTGAGVTNIVHTQGWIHCHTPATDASGTVKATMDTLFSDFQDMRLPAQLRVSMACCLNMCGAVHCSDIAILGYHRKPPMLDHEYLDKICEIPLA
;
A
#
# COMPACT_ATOMS: atom_id res chain seq x y z
N MET A 1 -28.65 -8.17 -16.57
CA MET A 1 -27.75 -7.20 -17.25
C MET A 1 -27.22 -7.88 -18.51
N ALA A 2 -27.46 -7.29 -19.68
CA ALA A 2 -26.86 -7.82 -20.89
C ALA A 2 -25.35 -7.58 -20.83
N PHE A 3 -24.54 -8.62 -21.00
CA PHE A 3 -23.11 -8.46 -21.24
C PHE A 3 -22.95 -7.64 -22.53
N ILE A 4 -22.46 -6.43 -22.38
CA ILE A 4 -22.07 -5.63 -23.54
C ILE A 4 -20.82 -6.30 -24.08
N SER A 5 -20.94 -6.89 -25.27
CA SER A 5 -19.77 -7.37 -26.00
C SER A 5 -18.81 -6.19 -26.18
N THR A 6 -17.60 -6.31 -25.67
CA THR A 6 -16.58 -5.27 -25.79
C THR A 6 -15.98 -5.19 -27.18
N GLY A 7 -16.56 -5.88 -28.17
CA GLY A 7 -16.01 -5.93 -29.52
C GLY A 7 -14.66 -6.65 -29.61
N TYR A 8 -14.42 -7.65 -28.75
CA TYR A 8 -13.19 -8.42 -28.74
C TYR A 8 -12.82 -8.92 -30.14
N ASN A 9 -11.65 -8.54 -30.61
CA ASN A 9 -11.09 -8.96 -31.89
C ASN A 9 -9.88 -9.89 -31.64
N PRO A 10 -9.96 -11.20 -32.01
CA PRO A 10 -8.86 -12.13 -31.81
C PRO A 10 -7.56 -11.77 -32.55
N ALA A 11 -7.65 -11.02 -33.66
CA ALA A 11 -6.47 -10.55 -34.39
C ALA A 11 -5.76 -9.38 -33.69
N LYS A 12 -6.47 -8.71 -32.76
CA LYS A 12 -5.95 -7.61 -31.94
C LYS A 12 -6.40 -7.80 -30.50
N PRO A 13 -5.85 -8.75 -29.78
CA PRO A 13 -6.36 -9.19 -28.48
C PRO A 13 -6.30 -8.14 -27.37
N MET A 14 -5.49 -7.10 -27.53
CA MET A 14 -5.37 -5.99 -26.59
C MET A 14 -6.21 -4.77 -26.95
N GLU A 15 -6.77 -4.71 -28.17
CA GLU A 15 -7.59 -3.60 -28.61
C GLU A 15 -8.91 -3.54 -27.82
N ASN A 16 -9.28 -2.35 -27.38
CA ASN A 16 -10.49 -2.07 -26.59
C ASN A 16 -10.54 -2.76 -25.20
N ARG A 17 -9.44 -3.24 -24.68
CA ARG A 17 -9.36 -3.65 -23.27
C ARG A 17 -9.15 -2.45 -22.36
N ILE A 18 -9.43 -2.65 -21.08
CA ILE A 18 -9.17 -1.62 -20.07
C ILE A 18 -7.70 -1.18 -20.04
N THR A 19 -6.78 -2.07 -20.43
CA THR A 19 -5.36 -1.80 -20.56
C THR A 19 -5.03 -0.86 -21.72
N ASP A 20 -5.90 -0.77 -22.73
CA ASP A 20 -5.74 0.11 -23.90
C ASP A 20 -6.37 1.47 -23.67
N ILE A 21 -7.44 1.50 -22.85
CA ILE A 21 -8.18 2.73 -22.48
C ILE A 21 -7.79 3.16 -21.05
N GLY A 22 -7.06 2.32 -20.36
CA GLY A 22 -6.76 2.43 -18.93
C GLY A 22 -5.87 3.62 -18.56
N PRO A 23 -5.24 3.58 -17.41
CA PRO A 23 -4.42 4.69 -16.95
C PRO A 23 -3.30 4.97 -17.94
N LYS A 24 -2.90 6.22 -18.02
CA LYS A 24 -1.78 6.66 -18.84
C LYS A 24 -0.53 5.85 -18.55
N ASP A 25 0.43 5.89 -19.47
CA ASP A 25 1.73 5.25 -19.29
C ASP A 25 2.36 5.72 -17.96
N HIS A 26 2.83 4.76 -17.16
CA HIS A 26 3.44 5.03 -15.87
C HIS A 26 4.62 6.02 -15.93
N ASN A 27 5.28 6.16 -17.08
CA ASN A 27 6.36 7.13 -17.29
C ASN A 27 5.88 8.59 -17.16
N GLU A 28 4.58 8.85 -17.36
CA GLU A 28 4.01 10.18 -17.20
C GLU A 28 3.93 10.63 -15.74
N PHE A 29 3.90 9.66 -14.81
CA PHE A 29 3.78 9.91 -13.38
C PHE A 29 5.12 9.95 -12.64
N TYR A 30 6.24 9.82 -13.35
CA TYR A 30 7.54 9.88 -12.70
C TYR A 30 7.96 11.31 -12.37
N PRO A 31 8.44 11.55 -11.12
CA PRO A 31 9.19 12.76 -10.81
C PRO A 31 10.35 12.95 -11.79
N PRO A 32 10.72 14.18 -12.13
CA PRO A 32 11.75 14.46 -13.14
C PRO A 32 13.08 13.74 -12.88
N VAL A 33 13.52 13.70 -11.64
CA VAL A 33 14.77 13.02 -11.22
C VAL A 33 14.69 11.52 -11.44
N ILE A 34 13.54 10.90 -11.20
CA ILE A 34 13.32 9.46 -11.44
C ILE A 34 13.27 9.17 -12.93
N LYS A 35 12.60 10.02 -13.71
CA LYS A 35 12.53 9.89 -15.17
C LYS A 35 13.91 9.97 -15.81
N LYS A 36 14.75 10.91 -15.34
CA LYS A 36 16.15 11.09 -15.80
C LYS A 36 17.00 9.85 -15.54
N ASN A 37 16.84 9.21 -14.39
CA ASN A 37 17.69 8.12 -13.91
C ASN A 37 17.04 6.73 -14.00
N LYS A 38 15.98 6.57 -14.81
CA LYS A 38 15.30 5.30 -14.98
C LYS A 38 16.25 4.17 -15.40
N GLY A 39 16.33 3.11 -14.59
CA GLY A 39 17.20 1.95 -14.83
C GLY A 39 18.69 2.21 -14.55
N LYS A 40 19.05 3.34 -13.95
CA LYS A 40 20.44 3.73 -13.64
C LYS A 40 20.63 4.02 -12.16
N TRP A 41 19.95 3.27 -11.31
CA TRP A 41 20.10 3.36 -9.86
C TRP A 41 21.23 2.44 -9.40
N SER A 42 22.19 2.98 -8.66
CA SER A 42 23.34 2.28 -8.13
C SER A 42 22.98 1.50 -6.86
N HIS A 43 22.51 2.20 -5.85
CA HIS A 43 22.19 1.62 -4.55
C HIS A 43 21.16 2.47 -3.80
N HIS A 44 20.71 1.93 -2.67
CA HIS A 44 19.91 2.67 -1.71
C HIS A 44 20.43 2.42 -0.30
N GLU A 45 20.21 3.38 0.58
CA GLU A 45 20.54 3.28 2.00
C GLU A 45 19.34 3.67 2.85
N ILE A 46 19.23 3.06 4.03
CA ILE A 46 18.27 3.43 5.05
C ILE A 46 19.00 4.36 6.03
N LEU A 47 18.62 5.62 6.02
CA LEU A 47 19.27 6.64 6.85
C LEU A 47 18.78 6.61 8.30
N GLU A 48 17.46 6.44 8.45
CA GLU A 48 16.77 6.37 9.73
C GLU A 48 15.41 5.67 9.53
N PRO A 49 14.68 5.30 10.60
CA PRO A 49 13.36 4.69 10.46
C PRO A 49 12.44 5.53 9.57
N GLY A 50 11.95 4.93 8.49
CA GLY A 50 11.08 5.60 7.52
C GLY A 50 11.79 6.48 6.49
N VAL A 51 13.09 6.65 6.54
CA VAL A 51 13.84 7.51 5.61
C VAL A 51 14.88 6.72 4.83
N LEU A 52 14.77 6.78 3.50
CA LEU A 52 15.70 6.12 2.58
C LEU A 52 16.29 7.14 1.61
N VAL A 53 17.50 6.89 1.15
CA VAL A 53 18.10 7.56 0.00
C VAL A 53 18.36 6.57 -1.11
N HIS A 54 18.03 6.95 -2.33
CA HIS A 54 18.37 6.21 -3.55
C HIS A 54 19.37 7.04 -4.33
N VAL A 55 20.49 6.42 -4.68
CA VAL A 55 21.60 7.07 -5.39
C VAL A 55 21.68 6.52 -6.80
N ALA A 56 21.70 7.41 -7.78
CA ALA A 56 21.83 7.05 -9.18
C ALA A 56 23.32 7.02 -9.61
N ASP A 57 23.62 6.34 -10.72
CA ASP A 57 24.96 6.32 -11.33
C ASP A 57 25.42 7.74 -11.72
N SER A 58 24.48 8.64 -11.96
CA SER A 58 24.75 10.06 -12.25
C SER A 58 25.19 10.87 -11.02
N GLY A 59 25.06 10.33 -9.82
CA GLY A 59 25.23 11.04 -8.55
C GLY A 59 23.95 11.77 -8.09
N ASP A 60 22.86 11.71 -8.83
CA ASP A 60 21.59 12.24 -8.35
C ASP A 60 21.05 11.41 -7.19
N GLU A 61 20.43 12.06 -6.23
CA GLU A 61 19.86 11.44 -5.04
C GLU A 61 18.35 11.68 -4.97
N VAL A 62 17.61 10.69 -4.49
CA VAL A 62 16.19 10.81 -4.14
C VAL A 62 15.99 10.32 -2.72
N TYR A 63 15.50 11.20 -1.88
CA TYR A 63 15.15 10.90 -0.50
C TYR A 63 13.68 10.56 -0.42
N THR A 64 13.37 9.45 0.23
CA THR A 64 12.00 8.98 0.42
C THR A 64 11.67 8.95 1.91
N VAL A 65 10.60 9.64 2.30
CA VAL A 65 10.04 9.57 3.66
C VAL A 65 8.80 8.70 3.60
N ARG A 66 8.83 7.57 4.31
CA ARG A 66 7.73 6.60 4.39
C ARG A 66 6.91 6.82 5.64
N CYS A 67 5.61 6.96 5.45
CA CYS A 67 4.63 7.09 6.52
C CYS A 67 3.66 5.92 6.51
N GLY A 68 3.25 5.46 7.68
CA GLY A 68 2.15 4.51 7.80
C GLY A 68 0.85 5.14 7.30
N GLY A 69 0.11 4.41 6.49
CA GLY A 69 -1.18 4.83 5.97
C GLY A 69 -2.28 3.81 6.25
N ALA A 70 -3.52 4.24 6.07
CA ALA A 70 -4.70 3.39 6.11
C ALA A 70 -5.18 3.08 4.68
N ARG A 71 -5.99 2.03 4.54
CA ARG A 71 -6.65 1.71 3.25
C ARG A 71 -7.94 2.50 3.05
N LEU A 72 -8.60 2.86 4.14
CA LEU A 72 -9.80 3.70 4.13
C LEU A 72 -9.42 5.07 4.66
N MET A 73 -9.56 6.09 3.84
CA MET A 73 -9.17 7.46 4.16
C MET A 73 -10.30 8.42 3.83
N SER A 74 -10.39 9.52 4.57
CA SER A 74 -11.27 10.62 4.21
C SER A 74 -10.68 11.47 3.07
N THR A 75 -11.53 12.15 2.34
CA THR A 75 -11.08 13.12 1.31
C THR A 75 -10.25 14.24 1.92
N THR A 76 -10.55 14.66 3.16
CA THR A 76 -9.73 15.63 3.89
C THR A 76 -8.31 15.14 4.11
N HIS A 77 -8.14 13.87 4.50
CA HIS A 77 -6.81 13.27 4.67
C HIS A 77 -6.03 13.17 3.35
N ILE A 78 -6.73 12.82 2.27
CA ILE A 78 -6.14 12.77 0.92
C ILE A 78 -5.72 14.18 0.47
N ASN A 79 -6.54 15.19 0.69
CA ASN A 79 -6.18 16.57 0.37
C ASN A 79 -4.95 17.04 1.14
N GLU A 80 -4.85 16.70 2.43
CA GLU A 80 -3.64 17.02 3.21
C GLU A 80 -2.38 16.32 2.64
N MET A 81 -2.49 15.09 2.13
CA MET A 81 -1.38 14.43 1.44
C MET A 81 -0.99 15.17 0.15
N CYS A 82 -1.97 15.63 -0.61
CA CYS A 82 -1.73 16.43 -1.82
C CYS A 82 -1.05 17.76 -1.48
N ASP A 83 -1.52 18.47 -0.45
CA ASP A 83 -0.93 19.73 0.00
C ASP A 83 0.55 19.57 0.42
N ILE A 84 0.88 18.46 1.10
CA ILE A 84 2.26 18.14 1.48
C ILE A 84 3.09 17.85 0.22
N ALA A 85 2.54 17.05 -0.70
CA ALA A 85 3.22 16.70 -1.93
C ALA A 85 3.49 17.93 -2.82
N ASP A 86 2.52 18.81 -2.97
CA ASP A 86 2.66 20.05 -3.75
C ASP A 86 3.70 20.98 -3.11
N LYS A 87 3.74 21.03 -1.79
CA LYS A 87 4.66 21.90 -1.06
C LYS A 87 6.12 21.41 -1.07
N HIS A 88 6.36 20.11 -0.99
CA HIS A 88 7.69 19.54 -0.74
C HIS A 88 8.18 18.59 -1.83
N CYS A 89 7.30 17.95 -2.58
CA CYS A 89 7.59 16.79 -3.43
C CYS A 89 7.22 17.02 -4.90
N ASP A 90 7.13 18.26 -5.35
CA ASP A 90 6.76 18.64 -6.73
C ASP A 90 5.45 17.94 -7.20
N GLY A 91 4.47 17.79 -6.30
CA GLY A 91 3.18 17.19 -6.58
C GLY A 91 3.18 15.65 -6.72
N HIS A 92 4.24 14.97 -6.29
CA HIS A 92 4.36 13.51 -6.43
C HIS A 92 4.30 12.78 -5.09
N ILE A 93 3.47 11.74 -5.04
CA ILE A 93 3.39 10.78 -3.93
C ILE A 93 3.37 9.37 -4.47
N ARG A 94 3.74 8.39 -3.63
CA ARG A 94 3.65 6.98 -3.94
C ARG A 94 2.98 6.21 -2.82
N PHE A 95 2.15 5.24 -3.19
CA PHE A 95 1.60 4.26 -2.26
C PHE A 95 2.35 2.93 -2.38
N THR A 96 2.65 2.30 -1.25
CA THR A 96 3.26 0.97 -1.25
C THR A 96 2.19 -0.12 -1.16
N THR A 97 2.54 -1.33 -1.53
CA THR A 97 1.65 -2.51 -1.39
C THR A 97 1.20 -2.73 0.06
N ARG A 98 1.99 -2.25 1.05
CA ARG A 98 1.68 -2.34 2.48
C ARG A 98 0.95 -1.10 3.01
N ASN A 99 0.26 -0.37 2.13
CA ASN A 99 -0.53 0.81 2.48
C ASN A 99 0.27 1.96 3.11
N ASN A 100 1.58 2.02 2.89
CA ASN A 100 2.36 3.18 3.28
C ASN A 100 2.22 4.28 2.24
N ILE A 101 2.39 5.51 2.70
CA ILE A 101 2.50 6.70 1.87
C ILE A 101 3.97 7.07 1.81
N GLU A 102 4.49 7.34 0.63
CA GLU A 102 5.87 7.77 0.44
C GLU A 102 5.93 9.13 -0.22
N PHE A 103 6.61 10.04 0.45
CA PHE A 103 6.93 11.37 -0.03
C PHE A 103 8.38 11.39 -0.51
N MET A 104 8.62 11.89 -1.72
CA MET A 104 9.92 11.85 -2.37
C MET A 104 10.43 13.25 -2.58
N VAL A 105 11.66 13.54 -2.17
CA VAL A 105 12.35 14.80 -2.41
C VAL A 105 13.68 14.57 -3.10
N ASP A 106 14.10 15.51 -3.92
CA ASP A 106 15.29 15.44 -4.78
C ASP A 106 16.57 15.99 -4.13
N SER A 107 16.45 16.47 -2.88
CA SER A 107 17.61 17.00 -2.16
C SER A 107 17.48 16.79 -0.66
N LYS A 108 18.64 16.69 -0.02
CA LYS A 108 18.76 16.51 1.44
C LYS A 108 18.20 17.70 2.21
N ASP A 109 18.31 18.91 1.67
CA ASP A 109 17.86 20.14 2.33
C ASP A 109 16.33 20.19 2.48
N LYS A 110 15.60 19.52 1.58
CA LYS A 110 14.14 19.41 1.63
C LYS A 110 13.66 18.38 2.64
N LEU A 111 14.53 17.49 3.13
CA LEU A 111 14.16 16.36 3.98
C LEU A 111 13.65 16.80 5.35
N GLU A 112 14.41 17.65 6.06
CA GLU A 112 14.02 18.11 7.41
C GLU A 112 12.74 18.97 7.40
N PRO A 113 12.55 19.92 6.48
CA PRO A 113 11.28 20.63 6.36
C PRO A 113 10.08 19.70 6.11
N LEU A 114 10.23 18.66 5.28
CA LEU A 114 9.18 17.66 5.05
C LEU A 114 8.87 16.86 6.31
N LYS A 115 9.88 16.35 7.02
CA LYS A 115 9.70 15.58 8.26
C LYS A 115 8.99 16.41 9.33
N ASN A 116 9.36 17.66 9.47
CA ASN A 116 8.74 18.59 10.43
C ASN A 116 7.28 18.87 10.09
N ASP A 117 6.93 19.05 8.80
CA ASP A 117 5.54 19.23 8.37
C ASP A 117 4.71 17.97 8.67
N LEU A 118 5.23 16.78 8.33
CA LEU A 118 4.56 15.51 8.63
C LEU A 118 4.33 15.30 10.13
N ALA A 119 5.34 15.59 10.96
CA ALA A 119 5.26 15.43 12.41
C ALA A 119 4.31 16.44 13.07
N SER A 120 4.12 17.60 12.47
CA SER A 120 3.20 18.64 12.97
C SER A 120 1.73 18.25 12.80
N ARG A 121 1.41 17.38 11.86
CA ARG A 121 0.04 17.01 11.51
C ARG A 121 -0.48 15.90 12.41
N LYS A 122 -1.46 16.23 13.23
CA LYS A 122 -2.07 15.33 14.20
C LYS A 122 -3.60 15.32 14.09
N PHE A 123 -4.21 14.23 14.50
CA PHE A 123 -5.64 14.15 14.73
C PHE A 123 -6.00 14.88 16.05
N ASP A 124 -7.27 15.18 16.24
CA ASP A 124 -7.78 15.87 17.44
C ASP A 124 -7.41 15.14 18.75
N GLY A 125 -7.24 13.81 18.70
CA GLY A 125 -6.75 12.99 19.81
C GLY A 125 -5.24 13.01 20.02
N GLY A 126 -4.47 13.81 19.26
CA GLY A 126 -3.02 13.93 19.38
C GLY A 126 -2.19 12.86 18.67
N SER A 127 -2.82 11.83 18.08
CA SER A 127 -2.11 10.82 17.29
C SER A 127 -1.64 11.39 15.95
N PHE A 128 -0.51 10.87 15.46
CA PHE A 128 0.06 11.32 14.20
C PHE A 128 -0.82 10.92 13.01
N LYS A 129 -1.04 11.84 12.08
CA LYS A 129 -1.71 11.54 10.80
C LYS A 129 -0.77 10.80 9.84
N PHE A 130 0.52 11.11 9.90
CA PHE A 130 1.55 10.58 9.03
C PHE A 130 2.73 10.05 9.87
N PRO A 131 2.56 8.92 10.58
CA PRO A 131 3.63 8.35 11.39
C PRO A 131 4.77 7.85 10.49
N ILE A 132 5.97 8.42 10.66
CA ILE A 132 7.16 8.03 9.90
C ILE A 132 7.71 6.73 10.47
N GLY A 133 8.04 5.76 9.59
CA GLY A 133 8.59 4.47 10.01
C GLY A 133 8.45 3.37 8.97
N GLY A 134 8.53 2.13 9.42
CA GLY A 134 8.29 0.93 8.60
C GLY A 134 9.41 0.57 7.63
N THR A 135 10.63 0.99 7.90
CA THR A 135 11.84 0.61 7.14
C THR A 135 12.91 0.04 8.05
N GLY A 136 13.86 -0.70 7.46
CA GLY A 136 14.97 -1.27 8.20
C GLY A 136 14.56 -2.41 9.15
N ALA A 137 15.34 -2.60 10.20
CA ALA A 137 15.17 -3.68 11.18
C ALA A 137 14.05 -3.38 12.20
N GLY A 138 12.87 -3.13 11.70
CA GLY A 138 11.65 -2.85 12.45
C GLY A 138 10.43 -3.55 11.86
N VAL A 139 9.26 -3.23 12.37
CA VAL A 139 7.98 -3.73 11.85
C VAL A 139 7.53 -2.85 10.70
N THR A 140 7.08 -3.44 9.59
CA THR A 140 6.44 -2.70 8.50
C THR A 140 4.95 -2.51 8.78
N ASN A 141 4.31 -1.62 8.00
CA ASN A 141 2.84 -1.57 8.01
C ASN A 141 2.25 -2.92 7.55
N ILE A 142 1.07 -3.25 8.03
CA ILE A 142 0.41 -4.54 7.78
C ILE A 142 -0.43 -4.45 6.51
N VAL A 143 -0.14 -5.35 5.54
CA VAL A 143 -1.06 -5.57 4.42
C VAL A 143 -2.24 -6.42 4.90
N HIS A 144 -3.46 -5.98 4.63
CA HIS A 144 -4.64 -6.67 5.14
C HIS A 144 -5.83 -6.56 4.21
N THR A 145 -6.82 -7.40 4.48
CA THR A 145 -8.08 -7.48 3.73
C THR A 145 -9.16 -6.56 4.32
N GLN A 146 -10.33 -6.52 3.68
CA GLN A 146 -11.45 -5.67 4.10
C GLN A 146 -12.06 -6.09 5.43
N GLY A 147 -12.14 -7.40 5.69
CA GLY A 147 -12.79 -7.90 6.90
C GLY A 147 -14.27 -7.54 6.97
N TRP A 148 -14.75 -7.24 8.16
CA TRP A 148 -16.16 -6.93 8.39
C TRP A 148 -16.62 -5.54 7.94
N ILE A 149 -15.73 -4.72 7.41
CA ILE A 149 -16.14 -3.40 6.90
C ILE A 149 -17.16 -3.57 5.78
N HIS A 150 -16.83 -4.37 4.74
CA HIS A 150 -17.75 -4.63 3.63
C HIS A 150 -17.37 -5.86 2.78
N CYS A 151 -16.56 -6.77 3.29
CA CYS A 151 -16.32 -8.04 2.59
C CYS A 151 -17.52 -8.95 2.79
N HIS A 152 -17.95 -9.65 1.72
CA HIS A 152 -19.10 -10.54 1.76
C HIS A 152 -18.80 -11.94 2.34
N THR A 153 -17.52 -12.30 2.51
CA THR A 153 -17.08 -13.63 2.98
C THR A 153 -16.09 -13.63 4.14
N PRO A 154 -16.06 -12.61 5.03
CA PRO A 154 -15.05 -12.58 6.09
C PRO A 154 -15.40 -13.60 7.19
N ALA A 155 -14.40 -14.33 7.67
CA ALA A 155 -14.53 -15.18 8.84
C ALA A 155 -14.22 -14.43 10.14
N THR A 156 -13.42 -13.37 10.04
CA THR A 156 -13.03 -12.54 11.19
C THR A 156 -12.88 -11.07 10.76
N ASP A 157 -12.84 -10.19 11.76
CA ASP A 157 -12.48 -8.80 11.54
C ASP A 157 -10.98 -8.67 11.17
N ALA A 158 -10.70 -7.84 10.17
CA ALA A 158 -9.33 -7.54 9.77
C ALA A 158 -8.84 -6.22 10.35
N SER A 159 -9.64 -5.16 10.25
CA SER A 159 -9.23 -3.81 10.65
C SER A 159 -8.96 -3.69 12.15
N GLY A 160 -9.79 -4.25 13.00
CA GLY A 160 -9.59 -4.25 14.44
C GLY A 160 -8.35 -5.04 14.85
N THR A 161 -8.13 -6.20 14.25
CA THR A 161 -6.94 -7.02 14.49
C THR A 161 -5.65 -6.29 14.09
N VAL A 162 -5.66 -5.66 12.90
CA VAL A 162 -4.51 -4.87 12.41
C VAL A 162 -4.26 -3.67 13.31
N LYS A 163 -5.31 -2.95 13.69
CA LYS A 163 -5.19 -1.78 14.58
C LYS A 163 -4.57 -2.19 15.93
N ALA A 164 -5.09 -3.23 16.58
CA ALA A 164 -4.56 -3.71 17.86
C ALA A 164 -3.09 -4.16 17.76
N THR A 165 -2.73 -4.85 16.67
CA THR A 165 -1.35 -5.28 16.43
C THR A 165 -0.42 -4.08 16.22
N MET A 166 -0.81 -3.13 15.38
CA MET A 166 0.02 -1.95 15.10
C MET A 166 0.13 -1.01 16.30
N ASP A 167 -0.92 -0.86 17.11
CA ASP A 167 -0.85 -0.06 18.34
C ASP A 167 0.16 -0.67 19.34
N THR A 168 0.20 -2.00 19.44
CA THR A 168 1.14 -2.70 20.32
C THR A 168 2.58 -2.59 19.81
N LEU A 169 2.78 -2.66 18.48
CA LEU A 169 4.08 -2.67 17.83
C LEU A 169 4.50 -1.29 17.29
N PHE A 170 3.82 -0.22 17.69
CA PHE A 170 4.05 1.11 17.13
C PHE A 170 5.50 1.60 17.37
N SER A 171 6.07 1.31 18.53
CA SER A 171 7.46 1.64 18.81
C SER A 171 8.44 0.91 17.89
N ASP A 172 8.15 -0.33 17.52
CA ASP A 172 8.98 -1.13 16.61
C ASP A 172 8.76 -0.73 15.13
N PHE A 173 7.66 -0.06 14.82
CA PHE A 173 7.44 0.58 13.53
C PHE A 173 8.28 1.85 13.37
N GLN A 174 8.46 2.62 14.44
CA GLN A 174 9.22 3.88 14.45
C GLN A 174 10.72 3.70 14.73
N ASP A 175 11.14 2.50 15.12
CA ASP A 175 12.52 2.17 15.47
C ASP A 175 13.06 1.02 14.62
N MET A 176 14.39 0.84 14.63
CA MET A 176 15.09 -0.29 14.01
C MET A 176 15.77 -1.17 15.08
N ARG A 177 14.98 -1.67 16.04
CA ARG A 177 15.48 -2.44 17.19
C ARG A 177 15.43 -3.94 17.01
N LEU A 178 14.82 -4.43 15.95
CA LEU A 178 14.71 -5.86 15.68
C LEU A 178 16.00 -6.39 15.01
N PRO A 179 16.25 -7.70 15.09
CA PRO A 179 17.39 -8.32 14.39
C PRO A 179 17.30 -8.20 12.85
N ALA A 180 16.09 -8.11 12.32
CA ALA A 180 15.80 -7.97 10.90
C ALA A 180 14.44 -7.31 10.72
N GLN A 181 14.10 -6.96 9.47
CA GLN A 181 12.77 -6.45 9.14
C GLN A 181 11.71 -7.54 9.35
N LEU A 182 10.64 -7.20 10.06
CA LEU A 182 9.49 -8.08 10.31
C LEU A 182 8.28 -7.60 9.49
N ARG A 183 7.71 -8.51 8.71
CA ARG A 183 6.52 -8.29 7.89
C ARG A 183 5.37 -9.12 8.42
N VAL A 184 4.31 -8.42 8.81
CA VAL A 184 3.04 -9.04 9.21
C VAL A 184 2.01 -8.83 8.11
N SER A 185 1.15 -9.81 7.88
CA SER A 185 -0.03 -9.67 7.03
C SER A 185 -1.26 -10.28 7.68
N MET A 186 -2.44 -9.82 7.25
CA MET A 186 -3.72 -10.26 7.77
C MET A 186 -4.69 -10.57 6.63
N ALA A 187 -5.27 -11.76 6.65
CA ALA A 187 -6.39 -12.14 5.80
C ALA A 187 -7.60 -12.55 6.62
N CYS A 188 -8.75 -11.99 6.34
CA CYS A 188 -9.99 -12.23 7.08
C CYS A 188 -10.64 -13.59 6.78
N CYS A 189 -10.24 -14.30 5.77
CA CYS A 189 -10.71 -15.64 5.38
C CYS A 189 -9.67 -16.38 4.54
N LEU A 190 -9.98 -17.63 4.19
CA LEU A 190 -9.11 -18.51 3.41
C LEU A 190 -8.89 -18.08 1.95
N ASN A 191 -9.58 -17.06 1.45
CA ASN A 191 -9.27 -16.45 0.15
C ASN A 191 -7.90 -15.76 0.13
N MET A 192 -7.35 -15.43 1.30
CA MET A 192 -5.97 -14.94 1.48
C MET A 192 -5.62 -13.71 0.63
N CYS A 193 -6.57 -12.80 0.43
CA CYS A 193 -6.38 -11.57 -0.37
C CYS A 193 -5.31 -10.63 0.20
N GLY A 194 -4.87 -10.84 1.42
CA GLY A 194 -3.87 -10.01 2.14
C GLY A 194 -2.43 -10.47 1.99
N ALA A 195 -2.08 -11.21 0.95
CA ALA A 195 -0.71 -11.68 0.68
C ALA A 195 -0.08 -12.48 1.85
N VAL A 196 -0.87 -13.33 2.50
CA VAL A 196 -0.52 -14.07 3.72
C VAL A 196 0.72 -14.97 3.54
N HIS A 197 0.88 -15.57 2.35
CA HIS A 197 2.01 -16.47 2.07
C HIS A 197 3.36 -15.77 1.93
N CYS A 198 3.38 -14.45 1.79
CA CYS A 198 4.59 -13.67 1.53
C CYS A 198 5.11 -12.93 2.77
N SER A 199 4.56 -13.21 3.94
CA SER A 199 4.88 -12.50 5.19
C SER A 199 5.59 -13.41 6.18
N ASP A 200 6.38 -12.80 7.07
CA ASP A 200 7.07 -13.54 8.14
C ASP A 200 6.07 -14.04 9.18
N ILE A 201 5.05 -13.22 9.46
CA ILE A 201 3.92 -13.60 10.32
C ILE A 201 2.63 -13.37 9.53
N ALA A 202 1.78 -14.38 9.51
CA ALA A 202 0.48 -14.34 8.87
C ALA A 202 -0.64 -14.55 9.89
N ILE A 203 -1.57 -13.58 9.96
CA ILE A 203 -2.79 -13.70 10.75
C ILE A 203 -3.90 -14.09 9.78
N LEU A 204 -4.51 -15.25 9.99
CA LEU A 204 -5.49 -15.82 9.07
C LEU A 204 -6.79 -16.16 9.77
N GLY A 205 -7.88 -15.55 9.34
CA GLY A 205 -9.23 -15.97 9.72
C GLY A 205 -9.67 -17.19 8.92
N TYR A 206 -10.45 -18.09 9.53
CA TYR A 206 -11.07 -19.19 8.82
C TYR A 206 -12.44 -19.50 9.41
N HIS A 207 -13.34 -20.05 8.57
CA HIS A 207 -14.66 -20.45 9.02
C HIS A 207 -14.60 -21.77 9.80
N ARG A 208 -15.44 -21.90 10.82
CA ARG A 208 -15.47 -23.11 11.68
C ARG A 208 -15.81 -24.39 10.91
N LYS A 209 -16.58 -24.26 9.84
CA LYS A 209 -16.95 -25.37 8.96
C LYS A 209 -16.19 -25.22 7.64
N PRO A 210 -15.69 -26.32 7.07
CA PRO A 210 -15.12 -26.29 5.73
C PRO A 210 -16.19 -25.86 4.72
N PRO A 211 -15.79 -25.30 3.56
CA PRO A 211 -16.69 -25.06 2.46
C PRO A 211 -17.41 -26.37 2.08
N MET A 212 -18.72 -26.31 1.95
CA MET A 212 -19.52 -27.43 1.53
C MET A 212 -20.32 -27.05 0.27
N LEU A 213 -20.45 -27.99 -0.66
CA LEU A 213 -21.29 -27.84 -1.82
C LEU A 213 -22.72 -28.29 -1.44
N ASP A 214 -23.67 -27.41 -1.67
CA ASP A 214 -25.08 -27.77 -1.61
C ASP A 214 -25.52 -28.23 -3.01
N HIS A 215 -25.59 -29.53 -3.18
CA HIS A 215 -25.89 -30.12 -4.48
C HIS A 215 -27.32 -29.85 -4.98
N GLU A 216 -28.23 -29.49 -4.07
CA GLU A 216 -29.61 -29.15 -4.43
C GLU A 216 -29.75 -27.74 -5.00
N TYR A 217 -28.78 -26.86 -4.69
CA TYR A 217 -28.78 -25.47 -5.13
C TYR A 217 -27.69 -25.15 -6.14
N LEU A 218 -26.88 -26.12 -6.52
CA LEU A 218 -25.71 -25.89 -7.36
C LEU A 218 -26.09 -25.31 -8.73
N ASP A 219 -27.13 -25.87 -9.36
CA ASP A 219 -27.68 -25.42 -10.63
C ASP A 219 -28.33 -24.04 -10.54
N LYS A 220 -28.91 -23.69 -9.39
CA LYS A 220 -29.56 -22.39 -9.17
C LYS A 220 -28.60 -21.25 -8.93
N ILE A 221 -27.45 -21.56 -8.39
CA ILE A 221 -26.40 -20.57 -8.11
C ILE A 221 -25.46 -20.39 -9.30
N CYS A 222 -25.29 -21.48 -10.07
CA CYS A 222 -24.32 -21.53 -11.18
C CYS A 222 -25.01 -21.51 -12.56
N GLU A 223 -26.20 -20.93 -12.68
CA GLU A 223 -26.87 -20.72 -13.99
C GLU A 223 -26.01 -19.85 -14.94
N ILE A 224 -25.13 -19.06 -14.38
CA ILE A 224 -24.09 -18.34 -15.12
C ILE A 224 -22.77 -18.94 -14.68
N PRO A 225 -21.99 -19.57 -15.57
CA PRO A 225 -20.67 -20.02 -15.19
C PRO A 225 -19.88 -18.81 -14.69
N LEU A 226 -19.66 -18.77 -13.40
CA LEU A 226 -18.68 -17.88 -12.77
C LEU A 226 -17.31 -18.48 -13.09
N ALA A 227 -16.90 -18.32 -14.33
CA ALA A 227 -15.55 -18.65 -14.77
C ALA A 227 -14.62 -17.48 -14.44
#